data_6242f989b408e6f4e3d8d98d16a85e87
#
_entry.id   6242f989b408e6f4e3d8d98d16a85e87
#
_cell.length_a   1.000
_cell.length_b   1.000
_cell.length_c   1.000
_cell.angle_alpha   90.00
_cell.angle_beta   90.00
_cell.angle_gamma   90.00
#
_symmetry.space_group_name_H-M   'P 1'
#
loop_
_entity.id
_entity.type
_entity.pdbx_description
1 polymer ?
#
loop_
_entity_poly.entity_id
_entity_poly.type
_entity_poly.pdbx_seq_one_letter_code
_entity_poly.pdbx_strand_id
1 'polypeptide(L)'
;MEFDNDLVVGKLRRWEKYLAAYRLPAWEQIPDLGLYMEQVVLLLRQHLDYLPPELKQPEPITAAAINNYVRTRLLPEPRKKRYYRAHISYLIMICTLKQALRLSELQTLLPGDLPEDEVRRTYDAYVRRHQLCAQYFIDQVRLTAAAMFDREVTMELAVRDTPEMITSAAILSGFARLFAEKLLLLEGKTLATGGSIEVRT
;
A
#
# COMPACT_ATOMS: atom_id res chain seq x y z
N MET A 1 24.89 -8.00 -13.24
CA MET A 1 23.89 -8.49 -12.30
C MET A 1 23.68 -9.98 -12.56
N GLU A 2 23.73 -10.78 -11.53
CA GLU A 2 23.53 -12.24 -11.63
C GLU A 2 22.34 -12.62 -10.75
N PHE A 3 21.33 -13.28 -11.33
CA PHE A 3 20.11 -13.70 -10.64
C PHE A 3 19.88 -15.20 -10.83
N ASP A 4 19.50 -15.86 -9.75
CA ASP A 4 18.97 -17.23 -9.78
C ASP A 4 17.49 -17.16 -10.19
N ASN A 5 17.16 -17.61 -11.42
CA ASN A 5 15.82 -17.54 -11.95
C ASN A 5 14.80 -18.34 -11.13
N ASP A 6 15.17 -19.49 -10.58
CA ASP A 6 14.26 -20.31 -9.77
C ASP A 6 13.93 -19.63 -8.44
N LEU A 7 14.92 -18.97 -7.84
CA LEU A 7 14.71 -18.14 -6.67
C LEU A 7 13.76 -16.97 -6.98
N VAL A 8 13.99 -16.26 -8.10
CA VAL A 8 13.15 -15.14 -8.54
C VAL A 8 11.71 -15.61 -8.72
N VAL A 9 11.47 -16.67 -9.51
CA VAL A 9 10.13 -17.23 -9.76
C VAL A 9 9.46 -17.65 -8.46
N GLY A 10 10.17 -18.33 -7.55
CA GLY A 10 9.63 -18.73 -6.24
C GLY A 10 9.20 -17.54 -5.39
N LYS A 11 10.00 -16.47 -5.36
CA LYS A 11 9.67 -15.23 -4.62
C LYS A 11 8.51 -14.47 -5.26
N LEU A 12 8.43 -14.38 -6.59
CA LEU A 12 7.33 -13.73 -7.30
C LEU A 12 5.99 -14.43 -7.07
N ARG A 13 5.93 -15.76 -7.19
CA ARG A 13 4.70 -16.55 -6.91
C ARG A 13 4.19 -16.34 -5.49
N ARG A 14 5.09 -16.26 -4.51
CA ARG A 14 4.72 -16.00 -3.13
C ARG A 14 4.19 -14.60 -2.95
N TRP A 15 4.88 -13.60 -3.49
CA TRP A 15 4.46 -12.22 -3.41
C TRP A 15 3.12 -11.98 -4.12
N GLU A 16 2.91 -12.61 -5.28
CA GLU A 16 1.63 -12.65 -5.97
C GLU A 16 0.51 -13.18 -5.05
N LYS A 17 0.72 -14.36 -4.43
CA LYS A 17 -0.25 -14.95 -3.51
C LYS A 17 -0.57 -14.04 -2.33
N TYR A 18 0.45 -13.41 -1.76
CA TYR A 18 0.29 -12.47 -0.67
C TYR A 18 -0.50 -11.23 -1.10
N LEU A 19 -0.12 -10.60 -2.22
CA LEU A 19 -0.78 -9.39 -2.72
C LEU A 19 -2.22 -9.66 -3.18
N ALA A 20 -2.48 -10.85 -3.77
CA ALA A 20 -3.83 -11.28 -4.13
C ALA A 20 -4.75 -11.46 -2.91
N ALA A 21 -4.21 -11.87 -1.78
CA ALA A 21 -4.96 -12.01 -0.52
C ALA A 21 -5.03 -10.71 0.28
N TYR A 22 -4.08 -9.79 0.10
CA TYR A 22 -4.00 -8.56 0.87
C TYR A 22 -5.18 -7.64 0.59
N ARG A 23 -5.78 -7.11 1.66
CA ARG A 23 -6.89 -6.15 1.60
C ARG A 23 -6.65 -5.03 2.60
N LEU A 24 -6.90 -3.80 2.18
CA LEU A 24 -7.10 -2.70 3.12
C LEU A 24 -8.38 -2.96 3.92
N PRO A 25 -8.46 -2.53 5.18
CA PRO A 25 -9.65 -2.74 6.00
C PRO A 25 -10.86 -2.03 5.37
N ALA A 26 -12.04 -2.63 5.41
CA ALA A 26 -13.27 -1.93 5.11
C ALA A 26 -13.54 -0.84 6.16
N TRP A 27 -14.36 0.17 5.82
CA TRP A 27 -14.69 1.25 6.74
C TRP A 27 -15.16 0.75 8.10
N GLU A 28 -16.03 -0.26 8.13
CA GLU A 28 -16.59 -0.84 9.34
C GLU A 28 -15.57 -1.61 10.19
N GLN A 29 -14.48 -2.06 9.59
CA GLN A 29 -13.39 -2.77 10.27
C GLN A 29 -12.41 -1.82 10.96
N ILE A 30 -12.42 -0.53 10.59
CA ILE A 30 -11.63 0.48 11.28
C ILE A 30 -12.29 0.81 12.61
N PRO A 31 -11.57 0.75 13.74
CA PRO A 31 -12.13 1.06 15.05
C PRO A 31 -12.67 2.50 15.10
N ASP A 32 -13.88 2.67 15.62
CA ASP A 32 -14.48 3.98 15.91
C ASP A 32 -14.36 4.36 17.39
N LEU A 33 -13.27 3.93 17.99
CA LEU A 33 -12.85 4.29 19.33
C LEU A 33 -11.77 5.37 19.20
N GLY A 34 -11.81 6.36 20.06
CA GLY A 34 -10.74 7.38 20.10
C GLY A 34 -9.41 6.75 20.47
N LEU A 35 -8.55 6.47 19.50
CA LEU A 35 -7.23 5.87 19.70
C LEU A 35 -6.18 6.92 20.02
N TYR A 36 -5.23 6.58 20.89
CA TYR A 36 -4.01 7.37 21.10
C TYR A 36 -2.99 7.13 19.99
N MET A 37 -2.02 8.04 19.86
CA MET A 37 -1.02 8.04 18.79
C MET A 37 -0.30 6.69 18.63
N GLU A 38 0.12 6.08 19.71
CA GLU A 38 0.86 4.80 19.70
C GLU A 38 -0.02 3.66 19.16
N GLN A 39 -1.30 3.66 19.53
CA GLN A 39 -2.29 2.69 19.03
C GLN A 39 -2.55 2.88 17.54
N VAL A 40 -2.63 4.14 17.08
CA VAL A 40 -2.78 4.45 15.65
C VAL A 40 -1.58 3.95 14.85
N VAL A 41 -0.35 4.23 15.33
CA VAL A 41 0.87 3.75 14.67
C VAL A 41 0.88 2.23 14.56
N LEU A 42 0.53 1.53 15.65
CA LEU A 42 0.48 0.07 15.66
C LEU A 42 -0.56 -0.46 14.67
N LEU A 43 -1.77 0.12 14.68
CA LEU A 43 -2.86 -0.28 13.79
C LEU A 43 -2.51 -0.06 12.31
N LEU A 44 -1.90 1.08 11.98
CA LEU A 44 -1.45 1.37 10.61
C LEU A 44 -0.36 0.39 10.17
N ARG A 45 0.57 0.04 11.04
CA ARG A 45 1.60 -0.97 10.73
C ARG A 45 0.98 -2.33 10.43
N GLN A 46 -0.05 -2.75 11.16
CA GLN A 46 -0.77 -4.00 10.91
C GLN A 46 -1.51 -3.97 9.55
N HIS A 47 -2.20 -2.87 9.25
CA HIS A 47 -2.95 -2.75 8.00
C HIS A 47 -2.07 -2.53 6.76
N LEU A 48 -0.87 -1.99 6.93
CA LEU A 48 0.05 -1.67 5.82
C LEU A 48 1.28 -2.59 5.80
N ASP A 49 1.16 -3.80 6.33
CA ASP A 49 2.23 -4.80 6.44
C ASP A 49 2.52 -5.56 5.12
N TYR A 50 2.22 -4.94 3.96
CA TYR A 50 2.59 -5.51 2.66
C TYR A 50 4.01 -5.15 2.22
N LEU A 51 4.68 -4.26 2.96
CA LEU A 51 6.07 -3.92 2.74
C LEU A 51 6.98 -5.01 3.32
N PRO A 52 7.98 -5.49 2.58
CA PRO A 52 8.97 -6.41 3.15
C PRO A 52 9.77 -5.72 4.26
N PRO A 53 10.27 -6.49 5.26
CA PRO A 53 11.01 -5.94 6.40
C PRO A 53 12.19 -5.07 5.99
N GLU A 54 12.87 -5.43 4.91
CA GLU A 54 14.05 -4.73 4.39
C GLU A 54 13.72 -3.31 3.88
N LEU A 55 12.48 -3.12 3.41
CA LEU A 55 11.99 -1.83 2.91
C LEU A 55 11.28 -1.00 3.99
N LYS A 56 11.19 -1.50 5.23
CA LYS A 56 10.60 -0.78 6.36
C LYS A 56 11.55 0.15 7.10
N GLN A 57 12.79 0.31 6.63
CA GLN A 57 13.78 1.20 7.24
C GLN A 57 14.11 2.39 6.29
N PRO A 58 14.02 3.66 6.77
CA PRO A 58 13.48 4.05 8.07
C PRO A 58 11.99 3.72 8.19
N GLU A 59 11.49 3.52 9.42
CA GLU A 59 10.10 3.15 9.66
C GLU A 59 9.12 4.08 8.89
N PRO A 60 8.28 3.52 7.98
CA PRO A 60 7.46 4.35 7.10
C PRO A 60 6.33 5.08 7.83
N ILE A 61 5.96 4.61 9.04
CA ILE A 61 4.85 5.15 9.83
C ILE A 61 5.36 5.45 11.24
N THR A 62 5.47 6.74 11.57
CA THR A 62 5.92 7.23 12.87
C THR A 62 4.97 8.29 13.42
N ALA A 63 4.95 8.48 14.73
CA ALA A 63 4.22 9.56 15.37
C ALA A 63 4.63 10.94 14.85
N ALA A 64 5.92 11.13 14.57
CA ALA A 64 6.43 12.39 14.00
C ALA A 64 5.85 12.66 12.60
N ALA A 65 5.73 11.64 11.74
CA ALA A 65 5.12 11.77 10.44
C ALA A 65 3.63 12.13 10.55
N ILE A 66 2.88 11.48 11.44
CA ILE A 66 1.44 11.76 11.67
C ILE A 66 1.27 13.19 12.18
N ASN A 67 2.08 13.64 13.16
CA ASN A 67 2.04 15.02 13.65
C ASN A 67 2.34 16.03 12.53
N ASN A 68 3.25 15.70 11.59
CA ASN A 68 3.51 16.54 10.44
C ASN A 68 2.29 16.64 9.51
N TYR A 69 1.54 15.55 9.31
CA TYR A 69 0.31 15.57 8.48
C TYR A 69 -0.77 16.44 9.11
N VAL A 70 -0.93 16.42 10.44
CA VAL A 70 -1.83 17.33 11.16
C VAL A 70 -1.36 18.78 11.00
N ARG A 71 -0.07 19.06 11.26
CA ARG A 71 0.50 20.41 11.16
C ARG A 71 0.36 20.99 9.74
N THR A 72 0.48 20.19 8.72
CA THR A 72 0.33 20.62 7.31
C THR A 72 -1.13 20.58 6.82
N ARG A 73 -2.09 20.32 7.69
CA ARG A 73 -3.52 20.23 7.37
C ARG A 73 -3.88 19.17 6.33
N LEU A 74 -3.01 18.19 6.12
CA LEU A 74 -3.31 17.01 5.31
C LEU A 74 -4.20 16.02 6.06
N LEU A 75 -4.08 16.00 7.39
CA LEU A 75 -4.91 15.22 8.29
C LEU A 75 -5.68 16.17 9.22
N PRO A 76 -6.99 15.98 9.46
CA PRO A 76 -7.75 16.73 10.45
C PRO A 76 -7.12 16.66 11.84
N GLU A 77 -7.35 17.68 12.67
CA GLU A 77 -6.85 17.68 14.05
C GLU A 77 -7.54 16.59 14.89
N PRO A 78 -6.79 15.85 15.71
CA PRO A 78 -7.35 14.82 16.58
C PRO A 78 -8.23 15.48 17.66
N ARG A 79 -9.41 14.91 17.93
CA ARG A 79 -10.33 15.40 18.96
C ARG A 79 -9.83 14.99 20.36
N LYS A 80 -9.47 15.94 21.21
CA LYS A 80 -8.91 15.68 22.56
C LYS A 80 -7.74 14.69 22.53
N LYS A 81 -6.81 14.86 21.58
CA LYS A 81 -5.64 14.00 21.33
C LYS A 81 -6.00 12.55 20.96
N ARG A 82 -7.22 12.30 20.48
CA ARG A 82 -7.67 10.98 20.02
C ARG A 82 -8.01 11.00 18.55
N TYR A 83 -7.64 9.92 17.88
CA TYR A 83 -7.89 9.66 16.47
C TYR A 83 -9.06 8.69 16.33
N TYR A 84 -10.02 9.03 15.48
CA TYR A 84 -11.22 8.25 15.21
C TYR A 84 -11.14 7.63 13.80
N ARG A 85 -12.12 6.84 13.42
CA ARG A 85 -12.18 6.12 12.15
C ARG A 85 -11.84 7.01 10.94
N ALA A 86 -12.42 8.20 10.85
CA ALA A 86 -12.12 9.15 9.77
C ALA A 86 -10.63 9.52 9.69
N HIS A 87 -9.97 9.75 10.81
CA HIS A 87 -8.54 10.03 10.83
C HIS A 87 -7.71 8.83 10.37
N ILE A 88 -8.09 7.63 10.79
CA ILE A 88 -7.37 6.39 10.46
C ILE A 88 -7.51 6.09 8.97
N SER A 89 -8.71 6.26 8.39
CA SER A 89 -8.92 6.09 6.94
C SER A 89 -8.09 7.07 6.11
N TYR A 90 -8.01 8.35 6.53
CA TYR A 90 -7.10 9.32 5.91
C TYR A 90 -5.64 8.86 6.00
N LEU A 91 -5.21 8.41 7.18
CA LEU A 91 -3.83 7.94 7.38
C LEU A 91 -3.49 6.74 6.50
N ILE A 92 -4.42 5.81 6.31
CA ILE A 92 -4.24 4.68 5.39
C ILE A 92 -4.02 5.20 3.95
N MET A 93 -4.87 6.10 3.46
CA MET A 93 -4.72 6.70 2.12
C MET A 93 -3.41 7.49 1.99
N ILE A 94 -3.07 8.33 2.96
CA ILE A 94 -1.82 9.10 2.97
C ILE A 94 -0.61 8.17 2.94
N CYS A 95 -0.55 7.17 3.83
CA CYS A 95 0.60 6.28 3.95
C CYS A 95 0.84 5.42 2.71
N THR A 96 -0.20 5.06 1.98
CA THR A 96 -0.08 4.33 0.71
C THR A 96 0.33 5.24 -0.44
N LEU A 97 -0.32 6.40 -0.60
CA LEU A 97 -0.09 7.30 -1.73
C LEU A 97 1.24 8.07 -1.62
N LYS A 98 1.71 8.38 -0.41
CA LYS A 98 2.99 9.09 -0.21
C LYS A 98 4.21 8.33 -0.73
N GLN A 99 4.07 7.07 -1.06
CA GLN A 99 5.14 6.30 -1.68
C GLN A 99 5.44 6.77 -3.11
N ALA A 100 4.44 7.37 -3.77
CA ALA A 100 4.55 7.86 -5.13
C ALA A 100 4.30 9.38 -5.26
N LEU A 101 3.60 10.00 -4.30
CA LEU A 101 3.21 11.40 -4.32
C LEU A 101 3.87 12.20 -3.18
N ARG A 102 4.14 13.48 -3.46
CA ARG A 102 4.60 14.45 -2.46
C ARG A 102 3.43 14.90 -1.57
N LEU A 103 3.74 15.40 -0.38
CA LEU A 103 2.69 15.86 0.55
C LEU A 103 1.82 16.98 -0.03
N SER A 104 2.39 17.90 -0.81
CA SER A 104 1.64 18.97 -1.49
C SER A 104 0.64 18.43 -2.52
N GLU A 105 1.00 17.34 -3.23
CA GLU A 105 0.12 16.69 -4.19
C GLU A 105 -1.00 15.94 -3.48
N LEU A 106 -0.70 15.34 -2.34
CA LEU A 106 -1.70 14.68 -1.49
C LEU A 106 -2.73 15.65 -0.94
N GLN A 107 -2.34 16.89 -0.59
CA GLN A 107 -3.27 17.93 -0.14
C GLN A 107 -4.31 18.30 -1.19
N THR A 108 -3.94 18.25 -2.47
CA THR A 108 -4.87 18.50 -3.58
C THR A 108 -5.82 17.32 -3.79
N LEU A 109 -5.30 16.09 -3.60
CA LEU A 109 -6.07 14.85 -3.84
C LEU A 109 -6.98 14.46 -2.66
N LEU A 110 -6.54 14.77 -1.44
CA LEU A 110 -7.21 14.39 -0.19
C LEU A 110 -7.45 15.65 0.67
N PRO A 111 -8.50 16.44 0.39
CA PRO A 111 -8.80 17.61 1.23
C PRO A 111 -9.16 17.15 2.66
N GLY A 112 -8.50 17.78 3.66
CA GLY A 112 -8.53 17.33 5.06
C GLY A 112 -9.75 17.78 5.87
N ASP A 113 -10.70 18.48 5.26
CA ASP A 113 -11.85 19.15 5.93
C ASP A 113 -13.22 18.58 5.51
N LEU A 114 -13.23 17.37 4.92
CA LEU A 114 -14.47 16.75 4.47
C LEU A 114 -15.34 16.27 5.65
N PRO A 115 -16.68 16.35 5.51
CA PRO A 115 -17.62 15.68 6.40
C PRO A 115 -17.36 14.15 6.46
N GLU A 116 -17.68 13.53 7.58
CA GLU A 116 -17.37 12.11 7.81
C GLU A 116 -17.99 11.17 6.78
N ASP A 117 -19.20 11.45 6.32
CA ASP A 117 -19.87 10.67 5.27
C ASP A 117 -19.17 10.79 3.90
N GLU A 118 -18.55 11.93 3.60
CA GLU A 118 -17.74 12.10 2.40
C GLU A 118 -16.37 11.41 2.55
N VAL A 119 -15.76 11.46 3.72
CA VAL A 119 -14.56 10.69 4.04
C VAL A 119 -14.81 9.21 3.83
N ARG A 120 -15.95 8.70 4.33
CA ARG A 120 -16.36 7.30 4.13
C ARG A 120 -16.47 6.96 2.65
N ARG A 121 -17.22 7.76 1.86
CA ARG A 121 -17.37 7.52 0.41
C ARG A 121 -16.03 7.51 -0.32
N THR A 122 -15.17 8.46 0.01
CA THR A 122 -13.82 8.57 -0.56
C THR A 122 -12.98 7.35 -0.20
N TYR A 123 -12.99 6.94 1.06
CA TYR A 123 -12.25 5.79 1.53
C TYR A 123 -12.74 4.47 0.90
N ASP A 124 -14.05 4.25 0.84
CA ASP A 124 -14.63 3.05 0.22
C ASP A 124 -14.29 2.97 -1.28
N ALA A 125 -14.33 4.10 -1.99
CA ALA A 125 -13.88 4.17 -3.37
C ALA A 125 -12.39 3.86 -3.50
N TYR A 126 -11.57 4.41 -2.58
CA TYR A 126 -10.14 4.17 -2.52
C TYR A 126 -9.79 2.69 -2.29
N VAL A 127 -10.44 2.03 -1.32
CA VAL A 127 -10.22 0.60 -1.02
C VAL A 127 -10.50 -0.26 -2.25
N ARG A 128 -11.64 -0.02 -2.91
CA ARG A 128 -11.98 -0.72 -4.17
C ARG A 128 -10.93 -0.48 -5.25
N ARG A 129 -10.49 0.77 -5.42
CA ARG A 129 -9.47 1.14 -6.42
C ARG A 129 -8.13 0.49 -6.11
N HIS A 130 -7.70 0.52 -4.85
CA HIS A 130 -6.46 -0.11 -4.41
C HIS A 130 -6.44 -1.61 -4.75
N GLN A 131 -7.55 -2.31 -4.52
CA GLN A 131 -7.66 -3.74 -4.85
C GLN A 131 -7.56 -4.00 -6.35
N LEU A 132 -8.25 -3.19 -7.18
CA LEU A 132 -8.16 -3.30 -8.65
C LEU A 132 -6.74 -3.02 -9.15
N CYS A 133 -6.07 -2.01 -8.59
CA CYS A 133 -4.67 -1.71 -8.93
C CYS A 133 -3.72 -2.84 -8.53
N ALA A 134 -3.94 -3.45 -7.36
CA ALA A 134 -3.16 -4.61 -6.93
C ALA A 134 -3.32 -5.79 -7.89
N GLN A 135 -4.56 -6.10 -8.29
CA GLN A 135 -4.84 -7.15 -9.27
C GLN A 135 -4.20 -6.84 -10.64
N TYR A 136 -4.41 -5.63 -11.16
CA TYR A 136 -3.78 -5.19 -12.40
C TYR A 136 -2.25 -5.33 -12.34
N PHE A 137 -1.64 -4.94 -11.23
CA PHE A 137 -0.20 -5.05 -11.07
C PHE A 137 0.27 -6.52 -11.05
N ILE A 138 -0.47 -7.41 -10.38
CA ILE A 138 -0.22 -8.86 -10.41
C ILE A 138 -0.23 -9.36 -11.86
N ASP A 139 -1.23 -8.95 -12.64
CA ASP A 139 -1.38 -9.36 -14.03
C ASP A 139 -0.27 -8.79 -14.92
N GLN A 140 0.20 -7.56 -14.65
CA GLN A 140 1.39 -7.00 -15.30
C GLN A 140 2.66 -7.81 -14.99
N VAL A 141 2.85 -8.20 -13.73
CA VAL A 141 4.00 -9.05 -13.33
C VAL A 141 3.92 -10.38 -14.03
N ARG A 142 2.74 -11.01 -14.11
CA ARG A 142 2.52 -12.27 -14.83
C ARG A 142 2.85 -12.15 -16.32
N LEU A 143 2.38 -11.08 -16.98
CA LEU A 143 2.68 -10.81 -18.39
C LEU A 143 4.17 -10.60 -18.61
N THR A 144 4.81 -9.76 -17.80
CA THR A 144 6.24 -9.45 -17.93
C THR A 144 7.10 -10.68 -17.69
N ALA A 145 6.70 -11.54 -16.76
CA ALA A 145 7.38 -12.77 -16.42
C ALA A 145 6.77 -14.02 -17.11
N ALA A 146 5.93 -13.87 -18.13
CA ALA A 146 5.19 -14.97 -18.76
C ALA A 146 6.11 -16.12 -19.21
N ALA A 147 7.26 -15.80 -19.81
CA ALA A 147 8.27 -16.79 -20.20
C ALA A 147 8.84 -17.61 -19.02
N MET A 148 8.76 -17.07 -17.79
CA MET A 148 9.20 -17.73 -16.56
C MET A 148 8.06 -18.45 -15.83
N PHE A 149 6.79 -18.10 -16.10
CA PHE A 149 5.62 -18.61 -15.37
C PHE A 149 4.77 -19.62 -16.13
N ASP A 150 4.87 -19.66 -17.46
CA ASP A 150 4.05 -20.55 -18.34
C ASP A 150 2.54 -20.40 -18.11
N ARG A 151 1.97 -19.17 -18.28
CA ARG A 151 0.55 -18.85 -18.03
C ARG A 151 -0.06 -17.83 -19.00
N GLU A 152 -1.39 -17.94 -19.21
CA GLU A 152 -2.24 -16.94 -19.90
C GLU A 152 -2.88 -15.96 -18.90
N VAL A 153 -3.07 -14.68 -19.29
CA VAL A 153 -3.59 -13.60 -18.42
C VAL A 153 -4.56 -12.67 -19.13
N THR A 154 -5.67 -12.33 -18.48
CA THR A 154 -6.63 -11.29 -18.88
C THR A 154 -6.60 -10.10 -17.93
N MET A 155 -6.78 -8.86 -18.46
CA MET A 155 -6.68 -7.62 -17.68
C MET A 155 -7.95 -6.78 -17.74
N GLU A 156 -8.36 -6.22 -16.57
CA GLU A 156 -9.41 -5.19 -16.48
C GLU A 156 -9.02 -4.09 -15.47
N LEU A 157 -8.77 -2.88 -15.96
CA LEU A 157 -8.65 -1.67 -15.12
C LEU A 157 -9.38 -0.52 -15.84
N ALA A 158 -10.62 -0.25 -15.46
CA ALA A 158 -11.37 0.90 -15.94
C ALA A 158 -11.15 2.13 -15.05
N VAL A 159 -11.05 3.31 -15.67
CA VAL A 159 -10.89 4.61 -15.02
C VAL A 159 -12.04 5.52 -15.45
N ARG A 160 -12.73 6.18 -14.51
CA ARG A 160 -13.92 6.98 -14.78
C ARG A 160 -13.64 8.47 -14.88
N ASP A 161 -12.64 8.97 -14.17
CA ASP A 161 -12.29 10.38 -14.11
C ASP A 161 -10.78 10.61 -13.85
N THR A 162 -10.34 11.85 -13.92
CA THR A 162 -8.95 12.23 -13.73
C THR A 162 -8.42 11.98 -12.31
N PRO A 163 -9.14 12.28 -11.22
CA PRO A 163 -8.73 11.91 -9.86
C PRO A 163 -8.52 10.40 -9.69
N GLU A 164 -9.39 9.58 -10.26
CA GLU A 164 -9.26 8.13 -10.23
C GLU A 164 -8.05 7.65 -11.02
N MET A 165 -7.76 8.29 -12.16
CA MET A 165 -6.55 8.03 -12.96
C MET A 165 -5.29 8.36 -12.17
N ILE A 166 -5.21 9.52 -11.53
CA ILE A 166 -4.07 9.94 -10.69
C ILE A 166 -3.85 8.96 -9.55
N THR A 167 -4.92 8.60 -8.84
CA THR A 167 -4.87 7.66 -7.72
C THR A 167 -4.37 6.28 -8.17
N SER A 168 -4.90 5.76 -9.29
CA SER A 168 -4.49 4.48 -9.85
C SER A 168 -3.02 4.50 -10.27
N ALA A 169 -2.57 5.56 -10.95
CA ALA A 169 -1.17 5.73 -11.35
C ALA A 169 -0.23 5.78 -10.13
N ALA A 170 -0.62 6.47 -9.07
CA ALA A 170 0.16 6.55 -7.83
C ALA A 170 0.26 5.18 -7.13
N ILE A 171 -0.84 4.43 -7.05
CA ILE A 171 -0.86 3.08 -6.47
C ILE A 171 0.01 2.13 -7.30
N LEU A 172 -0.15 2.13 -8.63
CA LEU A 172 0.64 1.31 -9.54
C LEU A 172 2.13 1.65 -9.46
N SER A 173 2.47 2.94 -9.39
CA SER A 173 3.85 3.40 -9.20
C SER A 173 4.45 2.86 -7.91
N GLY A 174 3.71 2.87 -6.81
CA GLY A 174 4.12 2.30 -5.53
C GLY A 174 4.40 0.80 -5.64
N PHE A 175 3.50 0.04 -6.27
CA PHE A 175 3.70 -1.39 -6.49
C PHE A 175 4.87 -1.69 -7.44
N ALA A 176 5.00 -0.93 -8.52
CA ALA A 176 6.11 -1.09 -9.47
C ALA A 176 7.47 -0.84 -8.79
N ARG A 177 7.56 0.21 -7.95
CA ARG A 177 8.75 0.48 -7.16
C ARG A 177 9.07 -0.68 -6.21
N LEU A 178 8.07 -1.16 -5.45
CA LEU A 178 8.24 -2.30 -4.55
C LEU A 178 8.72 -3.55 -5.28
N PHE A 179 8.20 -3.78 -6.48
CA PHE A 179 8.62 -4.90 -7.32
C PHE A 179 10.09 -4.80 -7.71
N ALA A 180 10.53 -3.63 -8.20
CA ALA A 180 11.91 -3.38 -8.55
C ALA A 180 12.85 -3.55 -7.35
N GLU A 181 12.50 -2.98 -6.19
CA GLU A 181 13.26 -3.10 -4.96
C GLU A 181 13.35 -4.56 -4.48
N LYS A 182 12.25 -5.34 -4.59
CA LYS A 182 12.27 -6.78 -4.27
C LYS A 182 13.22 -7.57 -5.17
N LEU A 183 13.22 -7.29 -6.47
CA LEU A 183 14.14 -7.94 -7.40
C LEU A 183 15.60 -7.61 -7.07
N LEU A 184 15.91 -6.34 -6.81
CA LEU A 184 17.26 -5.91 -6.43
C LEU A 184 17.77 -6.63 -5.17
N LEU A 185 16.88 -6.89 -4.20
CA LEU A 185 17.23 -7.67 -2.99
C LEU A 185 17.60 -9.13 -3.28
N LEU A 186 17.32 -9.65 -4.48
CA LEU A 186 17.66 -11.01 -4.88
C LEU A 186 18.98 -11.08 -5.66
N GLU A 187 19.63 -9.95 -5.96
CA GLU A 187 20.91 -9.95 -6.65
C GLU A 187 21.96 -10.77 -5.88
N GLY A 188 22.65 -11.66 -6.59
CA GLY A 188 23.67 -12.55 -6.02
C GLY A 188 23.14 -13.62 -5.05
N LYS A 189 21.81 -13.76 -4.88
CA LYS A 189 21.19 -14.80 -4.06
C LYS A 189 20.77 -16.00 -4.90
N THR A 190 20.91 -17.20 -4.33
CA THR A 190 20.42 -18.45 -4.89
C THR A 190 19.30 -19.03 -4.03
N LEU A 191 18.64 -20.11 -4.46
CA LEU A 191 17.66 -20.83 -3.64
C LEU A 191 18.25 -21.26 -2.30
N ALA A 192 19.53 -21.66 -2.27
CA ALA A 192 20.20 -22.07 -1.06
C ALA A 192 20.51 -20.91 -0.10
N THR A 193 20.77 -19.69 -0.62
CA THR A 193 21.17 -18.52 0.18
C THR A 193 20.06 -17.49 0.35
N GLY A 194 18.97 -17.60 -0.42
CA GLY A 194 17.86 -16.63 -0.46
C GLY A 194 16.95 -16.60 0.77
N GLY A 195 17.32 -17.31 1.83
CA GLY A 195 16.59 -17.38 3.09
C GLY A 195 15.41 -18.35 3.06
N SER A 196 15.03 -18.84 4.24
CA SER A 196 13.84 -19.67 4.40
C SER A 196 12.61 -18.90 3.89
N ILE A 197 11.77 -19.65 3.21
CA ILE A 197 10.52 -19.15 2.71
C ILE A 197 9.52 -19.17 3.89
N GLU A 198 9.67 -18.27 4.87
CA GLU A 198 8.71 -18.17 5.96
C GLU A 198 7.39 -17.61 5.46
N VAL A 199 6.38 -18.47 5.43
CA VAL A 199 4.97 -18.07 5.37
C VAL A 199 4.58 -17.76 6.80
N ARG A 200 4.38 -16.50 7.16
CA ARG A 200 3.56 -16.19 8.33
C ARG A 200 2.13 -16.60 7.96
N THR A 201 1.67 -17.69 8.56
CA THR A 201 0.28 -18.12 8.56
C THR A 201 -0.58 -17.14 9.34
#